data_495a4ed5dc7f0acc7fe77b2285ddcd55
#
_entry.id   495a4ed5dc7f0acc7fe77b2285ddcd55
#
_cell.length_a   1.000
_cell.length_b   1.000
_cell.length_c   1.000
_cell.angle_alpha   90.00
_cell.angle_beta   90.00
_cell.angle_gamma   90.00
#
_symmetry.space_group_name_H-M   'P 1'
#
loop_
_entity.id
_entity.type
_entity.pdbx_description
1 polymer ?
#
loop_
_entity_poly.entity_id
_entity_poly.type
_entity_poly.pdbx_seq_one_letter_code
_entity_poly.pdbx_strand_id
1 'polypeptide(L)'
;MSWSRAVHGTDFAALRVGAALTVAAAMIVSLWYAINSFRLGLELIEPLPYFDQWTFIENDYFRYLDGVYRWTDLFAHHNEHRILTTRLVLFADAIFFRMRGVMPILFIYATLASVAAGVAALCADTAYRAVVVFLAALGLAWSTCQWPNLASAFQVQMSLVHLFALVALAAASAGSIAALGIAAVADFLAVFSLGSGIFLIFPLGLVAALTRQYRGFVPLALFHLVLVIVYLDATWPPTDPIYGFAPLRCLTLMLEFIGLPFGGAASAGAAGLLVFASLLGLAIRRSANQAGDGRTAALLGLAAFALIEGAVVAYTRFEYGVGARYGTAAVVFWLATMAAAWRMAGRRFSAAMAVVACGLTVVANQPMYEADWRAYFTSMEEARHDLVGGDLSGQSLGRVFVAPQPYLPEAIRRLQSLHAGPFR
;
A
#
# COMPACT_ATOMS: atom_id res chain seq x y z
N MET A 1 -52.00 29.15 -10.93
CA MET A 1 -51.13 27.97 -11.13
C MET A 1 -49.61 28.31 -11.14
N SER A 2 -49.06 29.16 -10.28
CA SER A 2 -47.66 29.57 -10.31
C SER A 2 -46.85 29.32 -9.00
N TRP A 3 -47.51 28.95 -7.91
CA TRP A 3 -46.87 28.78 -6.61
C TRP A 3 -46.15 27.43 -6.44
N SER A 4 -46.54 26.36 -7.10
CA SER A 4 -45.92 25.02 -6.96
C SER A 4 -44.51 24.88 -7.59
N ARG A 5 -44.16 25.73 -8.57
CA ARG A 5 -42.83 25.70 -9.22
C ARG A 5 -41.76 26.45 -8.42
N ALA A 6 -42.11 27.44 -7.60
CA ALA A 6 -41.18 28.22 -6.82
C ALA A 6 -40.66 27.42 -5.59
N VAL A 7 -41.54 26.64 -4.93
CA VAL A 7 -41.18 25.81 -3.76
C VAL A 7 -40.20 24.69 -4.15
N HIS A 8 -40.39 24.04 -5.30
CA HIS A 8 -39.44 23.00 -5.75
C HIS A 8 -38.07 23.53 -6.14
N GLY A 9 -37.93 24.77 -6.56
CA GLY A 9 -36.66 25.39 -6.96
C GLY A 9 -35.74 25.70 -5.78
N THR A 10 -36.30 26.16 -4.66
CA THR A 10 -35.55 26.51 -3.43
C THR A 10 -35.02 25.27 -2.72
N ASP A 11 -35.79 24.19 -2.68
CA ASP A 11 -35.38 22.93 -2.05
C ASP A 11 -34.22 22.27 -2.78
N PHE A 12 -34.19 22.32 -4.11
CA PHE A 12 -33.10 21.81 -4.92
C PHE A 12 -31.79 22.62 -4.76
N ALA A 13 -31.88 23.94 -4.60
CA ALA A 13 -30.73 24.79 -4.36
C ALA A 13 -30.12 24.52 -2.97
N ALA A 14 -30.96 24.43 -1.94
CA ALA A 14 -30.51 24.10 -0.57
C ALA A 14 -29.84 22.73 -0.49
N LEU A 15 -30.38 21.70 -1.14
CA LEU A 15 -29.80 20.37 -1.22
C LEU A 15 -28.42 20.37 -1.91
N ARG A 16 -28.24 21.14 -2.97
CA ARG A 16 -26.94 21.27 -3.67
C ARG A 16 -25.91 21.98 -2.80
N VAL A 17 -26.28 23.01 -2.10
CA VAL A 17 -25.39 23.74 -1.17
C VAL A 17 -24.99 22.79 -0.01
N GLY A 18 -25.95 22.09 0.58
CA GLY A 18 -25.67 21.10 1.62
C GLY A 18 -24.71 20.01 1.17
N ALA A 19 -24.91 19.45 -0.02
CA ALA A 19 -23.98 18.46 -0.59
C ALA A 19 -22.57 19.02 -0.83
N ALA A 20 -22.45 20.25 -1.32
CA ALA A 20 -21.16 20.90 -1.53
C ALA A 20 -20.43 21.17 -0.21
N LEU A 21 -21.14 21.62 0.83
CA LEU A 21 -20.58 21.82 2.16
C LEU A 21 -20.12 20.51 2.80
N THR A 22 -20.86 19.41 2.63
CA THR A 22 -20.48 18.07 3.11
C THR A 22 -19.19 17.60 2.44
N VAL A 23 -19.08 17.77 1.14
CA VAL A 23 -17.85 17.41 0.40
C VAL A 23 -16.67 18.27 0.86
N ALA A 24 -16.86 19.57 1.01
CA ALA A 24 -15.82 20.48 1.49
C ALA A 24 -15.35 20.11 2.92
N ALA A 25 -16.29 19.83 3.82
CA ALA A 25 -15.95 19.38 5.17
C ALA A 25 -15.15 18.06 5.17
N ALA A 26 -15.55 17.09 4.35
CA ALA A 26 -14.81 15.83 4.21
C ALA A 26 -13.38 16.04 3.68
N MET A 27 -13.20 16.96 2.73
CA MET A 27 -11.87 17.33 2.22
C MET A 27 -11.00 17.99 3.32
N ILE A 28 -11.57 18.90 4.10
CA ILE A 28 -10.87 19.60 5.19
C ILE A 28 -10.41 18.58 6.25
N VAL A 29 -11.30 17.69 6.68
CA VAL A 29 -10.99 16.62 7.63
C VAL A 29 -9.90 15.70 7.10
N SER A 30 -10.03 15.24 5.86
CA SER A 30 -9.04 14.38 5.24
C SER A 30 -7.67 15.06 5.14
N LEU A 31 -7.62 16.31 4.69
CA LEU A 31 -6.38 17.07 4.58
C LEU A 31 -5.75 17.32 5.96
N TRP A 32 -6.56 17.60 6.98
CA TRP A 32 -6.08 17.77 8.35
C TRP A 32 -5.38 16.51 8.87
N TYR A 33 -6.00 15.32 8.69
CA TYR A 33 -5.38 14.05 9.07
C TYR A 33 -4.13 13.74 8.23
N ALA A 34 -4.15 14.03 6.93
CA ALA A 34 -2.98 13.84 6.08
C ALA A 34 -1.80 14.70 6.54
N ILE A 35 -2.03 15.99 6.83
CA ILE A 35 -0.99 16.90 7.32
C ILE A 35 -0.45 16.43 8.69
N ASN A 36 -1.33 16.01 9.60
CA ASN A 36 -0.91 15.52 10.91
C ASN A 36 -0.10 14.22 10.80
N SER A 37 -0.52 13.26 9.99
CA SER A 37 0.24 12.04 9.75
C SER A 37 1.61 12.33 9.14
N PHE A 38 1.67 13.22 8.14
CA PHE A 38 2.94 13.61 7.52
C PHE A 38 3.87 14.32 8.52
N ARG A 39 3.32 15.27 9.33
CA ARG A 39 4.09 15.94 10.37
C ARG A 39 4.60 14.94 11.40
N LEU A 40 3.77 14.00 11.85
CA LEU A 40 4.15 12.93 12.76
C LEU A 40 5.25 12.05 12.15
N GLY A 41 5.11 11.68 10.89
CA GLY A 41 6.14 10.92 10.17
C GLY A 41 7.48 11.62 10.10
N LEU A 42 7.50 12.96 9.93
CA LEU A 42 8.74 13.74 9.95
C LEU A 42 9.31 13.90 11.38
N GLU A 43 8.44 14.06 12.39
CA GLU A 43 8.82 14.18 13.80
C GLU A 43 9.45 12.89 14.33
N LEU A 44 8.92 11.73 13.93
CA LEU A 44 9.30 10.41 14.40
C LEU A 44 10.22 9.66 13.42
N ILE A 45 10.99 10.36 12.60
CA ILE A 45 12.04 9.72 11.78
C ILE A 45 13.17 9.24 12.70
N GLU A 46 13.42 7.93 12.68
CA GLU A 46 14.56 7.34 13.39
C GLU A 46 15.54 6.76 12.36
N PRO A 47 16.81 7.24 12.35
CA PRO A 47 17.81 6.76 11.41
C PRO A 47 18.37 5.38 11.75
N LEU A 48 18.01 4.81 12.91
CA LEU A 48 18.45 3.47 13.31
C LEU A 48 17.76 2.42 12.42
N PRO A 49 18.52 1.59 11.70
CA PRO A 49 17.94 0.51 10.90
C PRO A 49 17.13 -0.43 11.79
N TYR A 50 16.01 -0.93 11.24
CA TYR A 50 15.12 -1.83 11.94
C TYR A 50 14.88 -3.11 11.13
N PHE A 51 14.96 -4.26 11.79
CA PHE A 51 14.62 -5.58 11.26
C PHE A 51 15.35 -5.91 9.94
N ASP A 52 14.61 -6.20 8.87
CA ASP A 52 15.12 -6.59 7.55
C ASP A 52 16.04 -5.53 6.89
N GLN A 53 16.03 -4.29 7.37
CA GLN A 53 16.96 -3.28 6.90
C GLN A 53 18.42 -3.61 7.26
N TRP A 54 18.65 -4.29 8.39
CA TRP A 54 19.97 -4.79 8.76
C TRP A 54 20.48 -5.87 7.78
N THR A 55 19.57 -6.72 7.31
CA THR A 55 19.90 -7.73 6.28
C THR A 55 20.30 -7.05 4.96
N PHE A 56 19.64 -5.96 4.55
CA PHE A 56 20.08 -5.14 3.40
C PHE A 56 21.47 -4.54 3.64
N ILE A 57 21.76 -4.02 4.84
CA ILE A 57 23.05 -3.41 5.15
C ILE A 57 24.17 -4.45 5.00
N GLU A 58 23.99 -5.63 5.57
CA GLU A 58 24.98 -6.71 5.53
C GLU A 58 25.14 -7.30 4.13
N ASN A 59 24.05 -7.70 3.50
CA ASN A 59 24.09 -8.48 2.26
C ASN A 59 24.21 -7.64 1.00
N ASP A 60 23.79 -6.36 1.03
CA ASP A 60 23.79 -5.50 -0.14
C ASP A 60 24.77 -4.33 0.03
N TYR A 61 24.59 -3.46 1.05
CA TYR A 61 25.34 -2.23 1.17
C TYR A 61 26.84 -2.44 1.48
N PHE A 62 27.18 -3.33 2.41
CA PHE A 62 28.60 -3.59 2.72
C PHE A 62 29.30 -4.29 1.56
N ARG A 63 28.65 -5.22 0.87
CA ARG A 63 29.21 -5.84 -0.34
C ARG A 63 29.45 -4.82 -1.47
N TYR A 64 28.58 -3.80 -1.56
CA TYR A 64 28.80 -2.67 -2.48
C TYR A 64 30.04 -1.87 -2.09
N LEU A 65 30.24 -1.54 -0.82
CA LEU A 65 31.42 -0.83 -0.33
C LEU A 65 32.72 -1.63 -0.54
N ASP A 66 32.63 -2.96 -0.44
CA ASP A 66 33.77 -3.88 -0.66
C ASP A 66 34.06 -4.12 -2.15
N GLY A 67 33.28 -3.53 -3.06
CA GLY A 67 33.45 -3.68 -4.51
C GLY A 67 33.11 -5.07 -5.05
N VAL A 68 32.42 -5.92 -4.27
CA VAL A 68 32.04 -7.29 -4.66
C VAL A 68 30.57 -7.43 -5.05
N TYR A 69 29.77 -6.36 -4.94
CA TYR A 69 28.36 -6.34 -5.32
C TYR A 69 28.19 -6.27 -6.84
N ARG A 70 27.40 -7.17 -7.40
CA ARG A 70 27.12 -7.23 -8.84
C ARG A 70 25.71 -6.70 -9.11
N TRP A 71 25.46 -6.18 -10.31
CA TRP A 71 24.12 -5.71 -10.69
C TRP A 71 23.04 -6.82 -10.59
N THR A 72 23.43 -8.10 -10.77
CA THR A 72 22.55 -9.27 -10.60
C THR A 72 22.11 -9.45 -9.15
N ASP A 73 22.89 -8.97 -8.18
CA ASP A 73 22.56 -9.08 -6.75
C ASP A 73 21.35 -8.22 -6.38
N LEU A 74 21.02 -7.18 -7.18
CA LEU A 74 19.76 -6.44 -7.05
C LEU A 74 18.52 -7.33 -7.13
N PHE A 75 18.61 -8.44 -7.88
CA PHE A 75 17.54 -9.41 -8.05
C PHE A 75 17.63 -10.58 -7.09
N ALA A 76 18.61 -10.63 -6.20
CA ALA A 76 18.75 -11.68 -5.22
C ALA A 76 17.52 -11.77 -4.29
N HIS A 77 17.28 -12.93 -3.72
CA HIS A 77 16.26 -13.08 -2.68
C HIS A 77 16.62 -12.27 -1.44
N HIS A 78 15.58 -11.76 -0.81
CA HIS A 78 15.59 -11.19 0.53
C HIS A 78 14.47 -11.91 1.29
N ASN A 79 14.83 -12.86 2.12
CA ASN A 79 13.89 -13.85 2.63
C ASN A 79 13.14 -14.53 1.46
N GLU A 80 11.81 -14.58 1.51
CA GLU A 80 10.94 -15.11 0.46
C GLU A 80 10.65 -14.10 -0.67
N HIS A 81 11.25 -12.90 -0.66
CA HIS A 81 10.93 -11.85 -1.62
C HIS A 81 12.12 -11.46 -2.49
N ARG A 82 11.85 -10.94 -3.70
CA ARG A 82 12.81 -10.21 -4.53
C ARG A 82 12.40 -8.75 -4.53
N ILE A 83 13.21 -7.88 -3.92
CA ILE A 83 12.85 -6.51 -3.57
C ILE A 83 13.70 -5.48 -4.33
N LEU A 84 13.88 -5.68 -5.64
CA LEU A 84 14.68 -4.79 -6.51
C LEU A 84 14.39 -3.31 -6.25
N THR A 85 13.14 -2.90 -6.28
CA THR A 85 12.74 -1.49 -6.17
C THR A 85 13.07 -0.93 -4.80
N THR A 86 12.88 -1.71 -3.75
CA THR A 86 13.26 -1.36 -2.37
C THR A 86 14.77 -1.20 -2.23
N ARG A 87 15.57 -2.14 -2.79
CA ARG A 87 17.02 -2.02 -2.81
C ARG A 87 17.48 -0.72 -3.47
N LEU A 88 16.90 -0.36 -4.60
CA LEU A 88 17.24 0.89 -5.30
C LEU A 88 16.98 2.11 -4.43
N VAL A 89 15.84 2.16 -3.72
CA VAL A 89 15.52 3.26 -2.79
C VAL A 89 16.48 3.28 -1.59
N LEU A 90 16.77 2.12 -0.99
CA LEU A 90 17.69 2.03 0.15
C LEU A 90 19.14 2.36 -0.25
N PHE A 91 19.60 1.94 -1.44
CA PHE A 91 20.89 2.35 -1.96
C PHE A 91 20.96 3.86 -2.21
N ALA A 92 19.89 4.47 -2.74
CA ALA A 92 19.84 5.91 -2.91
C ALA A 92 19.95 6.65 -1.56
N ASP A 93 19.27 6.17 -0.51
CA ASP A 93 19.40 6.74 0.83
C ASP A 93 20.81 6.54 1.39
N ALA A 94 21.39 5.35 1.22
CA ALA A 94 22.74 5.03 1.73
C ALA A 94 23.83 5.87 1.04
N ILE A 95 23.79 6.01 -0.27
CA ILE A 95 24.82 6.67 -1.07
C ILE A 95 24.70 8.21 -0.99
N PHE A 96 23.49 8.75 -1.16
CA PHE A 96 23.28 10.19 -1.27
C PHE A 96 22.92 10.86 0.06
N PHE A 97 22.30 10.12 1.00
CA PHE A 97 21.80 10.67 2.26
C PHE A 97 22.41 10.01 3.50
N ARG A 98 23.41 9.12 3.33
CA ARG A 98 24.14 8.46 4.40
C ARG A 98 23.23 7.71 5.36
N MET A 99 22.19 7.03 4.84
CA MET A 99 21.23 6.22 5.61
C MET A 99 20.46 7.02 6.67
N ARG A 100 20.01 8.23 6.33
CA ARG A 100 19.18 9.04 7.25
C ARG A 100 17.77 8.52 7.43
N GLY A 101 17.30 7.67 6.55
CA GLY A 101 15.90 7.23 6.54
C GLY A 101 14.89 8.28 6.06
N VAL A 102 15.28 9.56 5.97
CA VAL A 102 14.38 10.65 5.54
C VAL A 102 13.88 10.46 4.13
N MET A 103 14.80 10.14 3.20
CA MET A 103 14.45 9.99 1.79
C MET A 103 13.46 8.84 1.54
N PRO A 104 13.67 7.62 2.05
CA PRO A 104 12.69 6.55 1.91
C PRO A 104 11.33 6.89 2.53
N ILE A 105 11.28 7.55 3.68
CA ILE A 105 10.02 7.95 4.31
C ILE A 105 9.27 8.96 3.44
N LEU A 106 9.93 10.01 2.94
CA LEU A 106 9.32 10.95 2.01
C LEU A 106 8.85 10.26 0.73
N PHE A 107 9.61 9.27 0.25
CA PHE A 107 9.27 8.49 -0.92
C PHE A 107 8.02 7.62 -0.68
N ILE A 108 7.85 7.03 0.51
CA ILE A 108 6.63 6.31 0.90
C ILE A 108 5.40 7.23 0.83
N TYR A 109 5.48 8.42 1.45
CA TYR A 109 4.38 9.39 1.41
C TYR A 109 4.05 9.84 -0.02
N ALA A 110 5.07 10.12 -0.84
CA ALA A 110 4.88 10.48 -2.25
C ALA A 110 4.25 9.34 -3.06
N THR A 111 4.67 8.10 -2.81
CA THR A 111 4.11 6.90 -3.47
C THR A 111 2.64 6.70 -3.10
N LEU A 112 2.29 6.80 -1.83
CA LEU A 112 0.90 6.71 -1.36
C LEU A 112 0.02 7.85 -1.88
N ALA A 113 0.55 9.08 -1.95
CA ALA A 113 -0.13 10.19 -2.61
C ALA A 113 -0.36 9.91 -4.11
N SER A 114 0.62 9.28 -4.78
CA SER A 114 0.49 8.87 -6.18
C SER A 114 -0.59 7.80 -6.38
N VAL A 115 -0.72 6.84 -5.43
CA VAL A 115 -1.84 5.87 -5.42
C VAL A 115 -3.17 6.60 -5.27
N ALA A 116 -3.29 7.52 -4.30
CA ALA A 116 -4.51 8.31 -4.11
C ALA A 116 -4.86 9.16 -5.35
N ALA A 117 -3.85 9.78 -5.99
CA ALA A 117 -4.03 10.56 -7.22
C ALA A 117 -4.47 9.68 -8.40
N GLY A 118 -3.90 8.51 -8.57
CA GLY A 118 -4.28 7.56 -9.61
C GLY A 118 -5.70 7.02 -9.42
N VAL A 119 -6.07 6.67 -8.18
CA VAL A 119 -7.45 6.30 -7.82
C VAL A 119 -8.42 7.45 -8.12
N ALA A 120 -8.05 8.68 -7.76
CA ALA A 120 -8.86 9.87 -8.05
C ALA A 120 -9.02 10.11 -9.56
N ALA A 121 -7.96 9.95 -10.34
CA ALA A 121 -8.00 10.07 -11.80
C ALA A 121 -8.91 9.01 -12.46
N LEU A 122 -8.87 7.78 -11.96
CA LEU A 122 -9.77 6.72 -12.41
C LEU A 122 -11.23 6.96 -11.99
N CYS A 123 -11.45 7.52 -10.80
CA CYS A 123 -12.78 7.79 -10.27
C CYS A 123 -13.49 8.95 -11.00
N ALA A 124 -12.75 10.01 -11.35
CA ALA A 124 -13.30 11.28 -11.79
C ALA A 124 -13.37 11.43 -13.32
N ASP A 125 -14.37 12.18 -13.79
CA ASP A 125 -14.52 12.51 -15.23
C ASP A 125 -13.93 13.89 -15.59
N THR A 126 -13.61 14.70 -14.60
CA THR A 126 -13.03 16.05 -14.78
C THR A 126 -11.87 16.27 -13.81
N ALA A 127 -10.90 17.12 -14.20
CA ALA A 127 -9.76 17.48 -13.37
C ALA A 127 -10.18 18.03 -11.99
N TYR A 128 -11.21 18.90 -11.95
CA TYR A 128 -11.75 19.43 -10.70
C TYR A 128 -12.22 18.31 -9.74
N ARG A 129 -12.96 17.32 -10.28
CA ARG A 129 -13.40 16.18 -9.45
C ARG A 129 -12.25 15.28 -9.03
N ALA A 130 -11.25 15.09 -9.89
CA ALA A 130 -10.05 14.36 -9.52
C ALA A 130 -9.34 15.00 -8.32
N VAL A 131 -9.21 16.32 -8.31
CA VAL A 131 -8.66 17.07 -7.16
C VAL A 131 -9.52 16.86 -5.90
N VAL A 132 -10.84 16.96 -6.00
CA VAL A 132 -11.76 16.75 -4.87
C VAL A 132 -11.62 15.32 -4.31
N VAL A 133 -11.64 14.31 -5.17
CA VAL A 133 -11.48 12.90 -4.76
C VAL A 133 -10.09 12.66 -4.16
N PHE A 134 -9.05 13.22 -4.77
CA PHE A 134 -7.69 13.13 -4.26
C PHE A 134 -7.57 13.69 -2.84
N LEU A 135 -8.05 14.92 -2.61
CA LEU A 135 -8.00 15.53 -1.29
C LEU A 135 -8.83 14.76 -0.27
N ALA A 136 -9.99 14.22 -0.67
CA ALA A 136 -10.81 13.38 0.21
C ALA A 136 -10.17 12.01 0.51
N ALA A 137 -9.33 11.49 -0.39
CA ALA A 137 -8.64 10.20 -0.25
C ALA A 137 -7.32 10.29 0.51
N LEU A 138 -6.68 11.48 0.53
CA LEU A 138 -5.31 11.64 1.00
C LEU A 138 -5.15 11.30 2.50
N GLY A 139 -6.11 11.69 3.34
CA GLY A 139 -6.09 11.39 4.77
C GLY A 139 -6.24 9.90 5.08
N LEU A 140 -6.91 9.13 4.21
CA LEU A 140 -6.95 7.68 4.30
C LEU A 140 -5.65 7.06 3.76
N ALA A 141 -5.14 7.55 2.63
CA ALA A 141 -3.90 7.08 2.03
C ALA A 141 -2.68 7.26 2.95
N TRP A 142 -2.65 8.31 3.76
CA TRP A 142 -1.60 8.61 4.74
C TRP A 142 -2.01 8.28 6.17
N SER A 143 -3.03 7.42 6.37
CA SER A 143 -3.58 7.14 7.70
C SER A 143 -2.58 6.43 8.62
N THR A 144 -2.68 6.75 9.90
CA THR A 144 -1.80 6.21 10.95
C THR A 144 -2.06 4.73 11.25
N CYS A 145 -3.17 4.13 10.78
CA CYS A 145 -3.41 2.68 10.93
C CYS A 145 -2.35 1.81 10.25
N GLN A 146 -1.56 2.39 9.33
CA GLN A 146 -0.42 1.74 8.68
C GLN A 146 0.94 2.28 9.18
N TRP A 147 0.99 2.83 10.39
CA TRP A 147 2.18 3.48 10.94
C TRP A 147 3.48 2.70 10.77
N PRO A 148 3.54 1.34 10.85
CA PRO A 148 4.80 0.64 10.65
C PRO A 148 5.38 0.85 9.25
N ASN A 149 4.50 1.04 8.24
CA ASN A 149 4.91 1.31 6.87
C ASN A 149 5.34 2.77 6.67
N LEU A 150 4.83 3.69 7.49
CA LEU A 150 5.20 5.11 7.47
C LEU A 150 6.45 5.40 8.31
N ALA A 151 6.81 4.50 9.24
CA ALA A 151 7.91 4.65 10.18
C ALA A 151 9.23 4.01 9.72
N SER A 152 9.18 3.00 8.84
CA SER A 152 10.35 2.21 8.47
C SER A 152 10.70 2.36 7.00
N ALA A 153 11.95 2.74 6.72
CA ALA A 153 12.49 2.89 5.37
C ALA A 153 12.35 1.61 4.52
N PHE A 154 12.51 0.43 5.15
CA PHE A 154 12.39 -0.85 4.47
C PHE A 154 10.97 -1.12 3.95
N GLN A 155 9.95 -0.52 4.53
CA GLN A 155 8.54 -0.74 4.15
C GLN A 155 8.11 0.00 2.87
N VAL A 156 9.02 0.67 2.18
CA VAL A 156 8.76 1.29 0.87
C VAL A 156 8.17 0.29 -0.15
N GLN A 157 8.50 -1.00 -0.03
CA GLN A 157 7.94 -2.08 -0.84
C GLN A 157 6.41 -2.17 -0.76
N MET A 158 5.84 -1.90 0.43
CA MET A 158 4.40 -1.97 0.65
C MET A 158 3.63 -0.90 -0.14
N SER A 159 4.21 0.27 -0.32
CA SER A 159 3.60 1.34 -1.12
C SER A 159 3.86 1.17 -2.62
N LEU A 160 5.07 0.74 -3.00
CA LEU A 160 5.48 0.59 -4.39
C LEU A 160 4.70 -0.49 -5.13
N VAL A 161 4.49 -1.66 -4.52
CA VAL A 161 3.73 -2.73 -5.17
C VAL A 161 2.32 -2.29 -5.54
N HIS A 162 1.66 -1.51 -4.68
CA HIS A 162 0.32 -0.99 -4.95
C HIS A 162 0.30 0.12 -6.00
N LEU A 163 1.33 0.99 -6.03
CA LEU A 163 1.47 1.98 -7.10
C LEU A 163 1.64 1.30 -8.45
N PHE A 164 2.53 0.32 -8.55
CA PHE A 164 2.78 -0.38 -9.80
C PHE A 164 1.59 -1.25 -10.21
N ALA A 165 0.91 -1.90 -9.26
CA ALA A 165 -0.35 -2.60 -9.54
C ALA A 165 -1.42 -1.66 -10.11
N LEU A 166 -1.60 -0.48 -9.50
CA LEU A 166 -2.54 0.53 -10.00
C LEU A 166 -2.19 0.95 -11.44
N VAL A 167 -0.91 1.25 -11.72
CA VAL A 167 -0.45 1.65 -13.06
C VAL A 167 -0.68 0.52 -14.07
N ALA A 168 -0.34 -0.73 -13.72
CA ALA A 168 -0.53 -1.88 -14.58
C ALA A 168 -2.01 -2.09 -14.93
N LEU A 169 -2.90 -2.05 -13.94
CA LEU A 169 -4.34 -2.24 -14.11
C LEU A 169 -4.99 -1.09 -14.91
N ALA A 170 -4.60 0.15 -14.63
CA ALA A 170 -5.08 1.32 -15.35
C ALA A 170 -4.64 1.28 -16.83
N ALA A 171 -3.38 0.97 -17.09
CA ALA A 171 -2.85 0.85 -18.43
C ALA A 171 -3.46 -0.34 -19.19
N ALA A 172 -3.57 -1.51 -18.56
CA ALA A 172 -4.24 -2.67 -19.17
C ALA A 172 -5.69 -2.35 -19.55
N SER A 173 -6.41 -1.57 -18.74
CA SER A 173 -7.79 -1.18 -19.03
C SER A 173 -7.96 -0.23 -20.21
N ALA A 174 -6.89 0.48 -20.62
CA ALA A 174 -6.91 1.39 -21.78
C ALA A 174 -6.76 0.66 -23.12
N GLY A 175 -6.18 -0.54 -23.17
CA GLY A 175 -6.17 -1.48 -24.29
C GLY A 175 -5.34 -1.07 -25.53
N SER A 176 -4.63 0.05 -25.52
CA SER A 176 -3.71 0.42 -26.61
C SER A 176 -2.37 -0.31 -26.49
N ILE A 177 -1.64 -0.49 -27.59
CA ILE A 177 -0.32 -1.14 -27.60
C ILE A 177 0.66 -0.41 -26.65
N ALA A 178 0.68 0.93 -26.69
CA ALA A 178 1.52 1.72 -25.79
C ALA A 178 1.13 1.50 -24.32
N ALA A 179 -0.16 1.46 -24.02
CA ALA A 179 -0.66 1.18 -22.68
C ALA A 179 -0.29 -0.25 -22.21
N LEU A 180 -0.35 -1.23 -23.08
CA LEU A 180 0.10 -2.59 -22.74
C LEU A 180 1.61 -2.64 -22.44
N GLY A 181 2.43 -1.85 -23.13
CA GLY A 181 3.85 -1.69 -22.81
C GLY A 181 4.04 -1.08 -21.39
N ILE A 182 3.27 -0.06 -21.05
CA ILE A 182 3.28 0.53 -19.70
C ILE A 182 2.81 -0.51 -18.66
N ALA A 183 1.76 -1.28 -18.97
CA ALA A 183 1.26 -2.33 -18.09
C ALA A 183 2.33 -3.40 -17.83
N ALA A 184 3.07 -3.82 -18.85
CA ALA A 184 4.15 -4.81 -18.71
C ALA A 184 5.31 -4.30 -17.85
N VAL A 185 5.74 -3.04 -18.03
CA VAL A 185 6.78 -2.44 -17.19
C VAL A 185 6.31 -2.30 -15.74
N ALA A 186 5.08 -1.85 -15.53
CA ALA A 186 4.52 -1.71 -14.18
C ALA A 186 4.32 -3.09 -13.51
N ASP A 187 3.93 -4.11 -14.24
CA ASP A 187 3.82 -5.49 -13.79
C ASP A 187 5.19 -6.04 -13.34
N PHE A 188 6.24 -5.87 -14.16
CA PHE A 188 7.61 -6.19 -13.79
C PHE A 188 8.01 -5.50 -12.47
N LEU A 189 7.77 -4.21 -12.35
CA LEU A 189 8.12 -3.45 -11.14
C LEU A 189 7.30 -3.91 -9.93
N ALA A 190 6.03 -4.28 -10.09
CA ALA A 190 5.20 -4.82 -9.01
C ALA A 190 5.74 -6.17 -8.52
N VAL A 191 6.05 -7.11 -9.44
CA VAL A 191 6.60 -8.44 -9.12
C VAL A 191 7.93 -8.31 -8.36
N PHE A 192 8.79 -7.38 -8.76
CA PHE A 192 10.09 -7.16 -8.12
C PHE A 192 10.09 -6.07 -7.03
N SER A 193 8.91 -5.66 -6.56
CA SER A 193 8.76 -4.83 -5.34
C SER A 193 8.45 -5.67 -4.11
N LEU A 194 7.52 -6.61 -4.23
CA LEU A 194 7.06 -7.46 -3.12
C LEU A 194 6.48 -8.76 -3.68
N GLY A 195 6.58 -9.85 -2.92
CA GLY A 195 6.08 -11.17 -3.33
C GLY A 195 4.58 -11.20 -3.71
N SER A 196 3.76 -10.32 -3.16
CA SER A 196 2.35 -10.20 -3.57
C SER A 196 2.19 -9.81 -5.05
N GLY A 197 3.18 -9.15 -5.65
CA GLY A 197 3.17 -8.80 -7.07
C GLY A 197 2.98 -9.98 -8.02
N ILE A 198 3.42 -11.19 -7.64
CA ILE A 198 3.21 -12.41 -8.45
C ILE A 198 1.74 -12.78 -8.65
N PHE A 199 0.85 -12.25 -7.84
CA PHE A 199 -0.59 -12.49 -7.94
C PHE A 199 -1.33 -11.45 -8.80
N LEU A 200 -0.62 -10.45 -9.34
CA LEU A 200 -1.23 -9.37 -10.13
C LEU A 200 -1.92 -9.89 -11.41
N ILE A 201 -1.54 -11.09 -11.89
CA ILE A 201 -2.17 -11.73 -13.04
C ILE A 201 -3.69 -11.92 -12.87
N PHE A 202 -4.16 -12.21 -11.66
CA PHE A 202 -5.59 -12.43 -11.41
C PHE A 202 -6.39 -11.12 -11.55
N PRO A 203 -6.00 -9.98 -10.94
CA PRO A 203 -6.63 -8.69 -11.20
C PRO A 203 -6.52 -8.22 -12.64
N LEU A 204 -5.41 -8.46 -13.34
CA LEU A 204 -5.28 -8.17 -14.77
C LEU A 204 -6.27 -9.00 -15.62
N GLY A 205 -6.44 -10.29 -15.28
CA GLY A 205 -7.46 -11.14 -15.88
C GLY A 205 -8.90 -10.64 -15.61
N LEU A 206 -9.16 -10.16 -14.40
CA LEU A 206 -10.44 -9.54 -14.04
C LEU A 206 -10.71 -8.29 -14.89
N VAL A 207 -9.72 -7.40 -15.02
CA VAL A 207 -9.84 -6.21 -15.89
C VAL A 207 -10.13 -6.64 -17.33
N ALA A 208 -9.38 -7.61 -17.86
CA ALA A 208 -9.59 -8.10 -19.22
C ALA A 208 -10.99 -8.72 -19.42
N ALA A 209 -11.50 -9.45 -18.44
CA ALA A 209 -12.84 -10.03 -18.46
C ALA A 209 -13.94 -8.94 -18.44
N LEU A 210 -13.82 -7.95 -17.57
CA LEU A 210 -14.79 -6.86 -17.46
C LEU A 210 -14.80 -5.95 -18.69
N THR A 211 -13.62 -5.70 -19.31
CA THR A 211 -13.46 -4.84 -20.49
C THR A 211 -13.52 -5.59 -21.81
N ARG A 212 -13.53 -6.93 -21.78
CA ARG A 212 -13.45 -7.82 -22.96
C ARG A 212 -12.17 -7.67 -23.79
N GLN A 213 -11.08 -7.25 -23.16
CA GLN A 213 -9.79 -6.99 -23.82
C GLN A 213 -8.86 -8.22 -23.77
N TYR A 214 -9.38 -9.41 -24.11
CA TYR A 214 -8.64 -10.66 -24.03
C TYR A 214 -7.38 -10.69 -24.93
N ARG A 215 -7.44 -10.03 -26.11
CA ARG A 215 -6.29 -10.00 -27.05
C ARG A 215 -5.08 -9.28 -26.44
N GLY A 216 -5.28 -8.24 -25.65
CA GLY A 216 -4.20 -7.57 -24.94
C GLY A 216 -3.74 -8.30 -23.69
N PHE A 217 -4.65 -9.02 -23.04
CA PHE A 217 -4.34 -9.79 -21.82
C PHE A 217 -3.41 -10.97 -22.09
N VAL A 218 -3.58 -11.72 -23.19
CA VAL A 218 -2.79 -12.93 -23.46
C VAL A 218 -1.28 -12.66 -23.47
N PRO A 219 -0.74 -11.69 -24.26
CA PRO A 219 0.70 -11.41 -24.23
C PRO A 219 1.17 -10.89 -22.86
N LEU A 220 0.35 -10.11 -22.14
CA LEU A 220 0.69 -9.65 -20.80
C LEU A 220 0.72 -10.81 -19.80
N ALA A 221 -0.20 -11.77 -19.90
CA ALA A 221 -0.22 -12.97 -19.06
C ALA A 221 0.99 -13.88 -19.32
N LEU A 222 1.39 -14.05 -20.58
CA LEU A 222 2.61 -14.80 -20.95
C LEU A 222 3.86 -14.10 -20.39
N PHE A 223 3.94 -12.79 -20.52
CA PHE A 223 5.03 -12.00 -19.93
C PHE A 223 5.07 -12.16 -18.41
N HIS A 224 3.93 -12.00 -17.74
CA HIS A 224 3.82 -12.20 -16.28
C HIS A 224 4.25 -13.63 -15.87
N LEU A 225 3.84 -14.65 -16.61
CA LEU A 225 4.25 -16.02 -16.32
C LEU A 225 5.78 -16.18 -16.37
N VAL A 226 6.44 -15.56 -17.36
CA VAL A 226 7.91 -15.53 -17.43
C VAL A 226 8.50 -14.84 -16.19
N LEU A 227 7.92 -13.71 -15.77
CA LEU A 227 8.37 -13.02 -14.55
C LEU A 227 8.23 -13.91 -13.31
N VAL A 228 7.10 -14.63 -13.17
CA VAL A 228 6.88 -15.55 -12.06
C VAL A 228 7.89 -16.70 -12.07
N ILE A 229 8.17 -17.28 -13.23
CA ILE A 229 9.19 -18.34 -13.38
C ILE A 229 10.56 -17.83 -12.94
N VAL A 230 10.97 -16.64 -13.38
CA VAL A 230 12.23 -16.00 -12.97
C VAL A 230 12.23 -15.66 -11.48
N TYR A 231 11.09 -15.23 -10.94
CA TYR A 231 10.95 -14.90 -9.52
C TYR A 231 11.10 -16.14 -8.63
N LEU A 232 10.48 -17.26 -9.02
CA LEU A 232 10.44 -18.53 -8.29
C LEU A 232 11.62 -19.45 -8.59
N ASP A 233 12.61 -19.00 -9.33
CA ASP A 233 13.82 -19.75 -9.67
C ASP A 233 14.28 -20.70 -8.52
N ALA A 234 14.98 -21.80 -8.89
CA ALA A 234 15.34 -22.94 -8.03
C ALA A 234 16.11 -22.61 -6.72
N THR A 235 16.43 -21.35 -6.50
CA THR A 235 17.05 -20.82 -5.28
C THR A 235 16.04 -20.32 -4.25
N TRP A 236 14.72 -20.56 -4.45
CA TRP A 236 13.71 -20.25 -3.46
C TRP A 236 14.07 -20.92 -2.13
N PRO A 237 14.38 -20.15 -1.06
CA PRO A 237 14.78 -20.74 0.19
C PRO A 237 13.64 -21.61 0.74
N PRO A 238 13.91 -22.86 1.14
CA PRO A 238 12.94 -23.64 1.88
C PRO A 238 12.75 -22.95 3.23
N THR A 239 11.72 -22.14 3.34
CA THR A 239 11.27 -21.65 4.63
C THR A 239 10.49 -22.77 5.28
N ASP A 240 10.73 -23.02 6.56
CA ASP A 240 9.87 -23.92 7.33
C ASP A 240 8.43 -23.44 7.18
N PRO A 241 7.54 -24.29 6.69
CA PRO A 241 6.18 -23.86 6.38
C PRO A 241 5.44 -23.51 7.67
N ILE A 242 5.30 -22.21 7.92
CA ILE A 242 4.38 -21.68 8.95
C ILE A 242 2.96 -21.62 8.36
N TYR A 243 2.70 -22.50 7.39
CA TYR A 243 1.46 -22.52 6.65
C TYR A 243 0.43 -23.33 7.42
N GLY A 244 -0.66 -22.70 7.80
CA GLY A 244 -1.80 -23.37 8.36
C GLY A 244 -3.04 -23.18 7.49
N PHE A 245 -3.74 -24.25 7.18
CA PHE A 245 -4.99 -24.17 6.46
C PHE A 245 -6.15 -24.66 7.33
N ALA A 246 -6.73 -23.72 8.09
CA ALA A 246 -8.05 -23.88 8.69
C ALA A 246 -8.96 -22.82 8.03
N PRO A 247 -9.90 -23.21 7.15
CA PRO A 247 -10.64 -22.25 6.31
C PRO A 247 -11.32 -21.14 7.09
N LEU A 248 -11.90 -21.47 8.24
CA LEU A 248 -12.56 -20.48 9.08
C LEU A 248 -11.58 -19.48 9.70
N ARG A 249 -10.40 -19.94 10.14
CA ARG A 249 -9.35 -19.07 10.67
C ARG A 249 -8.76 -18.19 9.57
N CYS A 250 -8.48 -18.73 8.39
CA CYS A 250 -8.02 -17.94 7.24
C CYS A 250 -9.06 -16.89 6.85
N LEU A 251 -10.34 -17.22 6.81
CA LEU A 251 -11.41 -16.26 6.55
C LEU A 251 -11.42 -15.16 7.62
N THR A 252 -11.35 -15.52 8.90
CA THR A 252 -11.31 -14.53 9.99
C THR A 252 -10.12 -13.59 9.85
N LEU A 253 -8.91 -14.12 9.61
CA LEU A 253 -7.69 -13.32 9.39
C LEU A 253 -7.81 -12.40 8.17
N MET A 254 -8.42 -12.88 7.08
CA MET A 254 -8.68 -12.04 5.90
C MET A 254 -9.66 -10.90 6.22
N LEU A 255 -10.68 -11.16 7.02
CA LEU A 255 -11.63 -10.13 7.45
C LEU A 255 -10.97 -9.13 8.41
N GLU A 256 -10.15 -9.61 9.34
CA GLU A 256 -9.32 -8.77 10.22
C GLU A 256 -8.36 -7.88 9.40
N PHE A 257 -7.74 -8.43 8.35
CA PHE A 257 -6.90 -7.69 7.42
C PHE A 257 -7.65 -6.53 6.73
N ILE A 258 -8.82 -6.80 6.15
CA ILE A 258 -9.65 -5.74 5.55
C ILE A 258 -10.09 -4.74 6.63
N GLY A 259 -10.32 -5.22 7.85
CA GLY A 259 -10.72 -4.44 9.02
C GLY A 259 -9.59 -3.64 9.67
N LEU A 260 -8.33 -3.72 9.22
CA LEU A 260 -7.19 -3.02 9.84
C LEU A 260 -7.43 -1.52 10.07
N PRO A 261 -8.00 -0.75 9.13
CA PRO A 261 -8.34 0.65 9.40
C PRO A 261 -9.32 0.86 10.58
N PHE A 262 -9.99 -0.21 11.01
CA PHE A 262 -10.95 -0.25 12.12
C PHE A 262 -10.42 -1.04 13.33
N GLY A 263 -9.12 -1.04 13.56
CA GLY A 263 -8.50 -1.81 14.63
C GLY A 263 -8.52 -3.33 14.42
N GLY A 264 -8.60 -3.79 13.19
CA GLY A 264 -8.69 -5.23 12.88
C GLY A 264 -10.10 -5.81 13.07
N ALA A 265 -11.14 -4.97 13.13
CA ALA A 265 -12.52 -5.45 13.33
C ALA A 265 -13.01 -6.29 12.15
N ALA A 266 -13.14 -7.61 12.32
CA ALA A 266 -13.59 -8.54 11.29
C ALA A 266 -14.99 -8.21 10.73
N SER A 267 -15.87 -7.61 11.54
CA SER A 267 -17.20 -7.13 11.10
C SER A 267 -17.10 -6.01 10.06
N ALA A 268 -16.16 -5.07 10.24
CA ALA A 268 -15.88 -4.02 9.25
C ALA A 268 -15.29 -4.64 7.97
N GLY A 269 -14.39 -5.61 8.11
CA GLY A 269 -13.87 -6.37 6.98
C GLY A 269 -14.96 -7.10 6.19
N ALA A 270 -15.90 -7.74 6.88
CA ALA A 270 -17.06 -8.41 6.26
C ALA A 270 -17.94 -7.41 5.49
N ALA A 271 -18.21 -6.23 6.07
CA ALA A 271 -18.96 -5.18 5.39
C ALA A 271 -18.24 -4.71 4.13
N GLY A 272 -16.91 -4.47 4.19
CA GLY A 272 -16.09 -4.11 3.04
C GLY A 272 -16.12 -5.16 1.94
N LEU A 273 -15.99 -6.44 2.29
CA LEU A 273 -16.07 -7.55 1.36
C LEU A 273 -17.44 -7.63 0.68
N LEU A 274 -18.53 -7.46 1.42
CA LEU A 274 -19.89 -7.44 0.87
C LEU A 274 -20.11 -6.27 -0.11
N VAL A 275 -19.60 -5.08 0.22
CA VAL A 275 -19.65 -3.93 -0.70
C VAL A 275 -18.86 -4.25 -1.96
N PHE A 276 -17.63 -4.72 -1.86
CA PHE A 276 -16.82 -5.10 -3.01
C PHE A 276 -17.51 -6.17 -3.88
N ALA A 277 -18.00 -7.25 -3.27
CA ALA A 277 -18.69 -8.33 -3.99
C ALA A 277 -19.96 -7.82 -4.72
N SER A 278 -20.70 -6.90 -4.10
CA SER A 278 -21.89 -6.27 -4.71
C SER A 278 -21.51 -5.43 -5.93
N LEU A 279 -20.46 -4.61 -5.83
CA LEU A 279 -19.96 -3.80 -6.94
C LEU A 279 -19.42 -4.67 -8.08
N LEU A 280 -18.67 -5.72 -7.74
CA LEU A 280 -18.15 -6.68 -8.71
C LEU A 280 -19.28 -7.41 -9.43
N GLY A 281 -20.28 -7.91 -8.71
CA GLY A 281 -21.47 -8.55 -9.29
C GLY A 281 -22.24 -7.63 -10.24
N LEU A 282 -22.38 -6.34 -9.87
CA LEU A 282 -23.00 -5.34 -10.73
C LEU A 282 -22.15 -5.05 -11.97
N ALA A 283 -20.82 -4.96 -11.84
CA ALA A 283 -19.91 -4.77 -12.96
C ALA A 283 -19.95 -5.96 -13.93
N ILE A 284 -19.95 -7.21 -13.43
CA ILE A 284 -20.08 -8.43 -14.23
C ILE A 284 -21.43 -8.40 -15.00
N ARG A 285 -22.53 -8.11 -14.35
CA ARG A 285 -23.85 -8.01 -15.02
C ARG A 285 -23.86 -6.98 -16.15
N ARG A 286 -23.23 -5.82 -15.93
CA ARG A 286 -23.13 -4.77 -16.98
C ARG A 286 -22.25 -5.23 -18.13
N SER A 287 -21.11 -5.87 -17.83
CA SER A 287 -20.19 -6.36 -18.85
C SER A 287 -20.72 -7.55 -19.65
N ALA A 288 -21.74 -8.27 -19.15
CA ALA A 288 -22.40 -9.35 -19.89
C ALA A 288 -23.03 -8.88 -21.20
N ASN A 289 -23.54 -7.66 -21.25
CA ASN A 289 -24.23 -7.09 -22.42
C ASN A 289 -23.32 -6.21 -23.29
N GLN A 290 -22.36 -5.50 -22.70
CA GLN A 290 -21.43 -4.61 -23.39
C GLN A 290 -20.09 -4.56 -22.67
N ALA A 291 -19.01 -4.13 -23.35
CA ALA A 291 -17.73 -3.93 -22.70
C ALA A 291 -17.88 -2.97 -21.52
N GLY A 292 -17.35 -3.36 -20.36
CA GLY A 292 -17.40 -2.56 -19.14
C GLY A 292 -16.55 -1.30 -19.23
N ASP A 293 -16.80 -0.34 -18.33
CA ASP A 293 -15.97 0.84 -18.16
C ASP A 293 -14.59 0.47 -17.61
N GLY A 294 -13.53 0.73 -18.40
CA GLY A 294 -12.15 0.37 -18.07
C GLY A 294 -11.67 0.95 -16.73
N ARG A 295 -12.08 2.19 -16.40
CA ARG A 295 -11.70 2.82 -15.13
C ARG A 295 -12.33 2.12 -13.93
N THR A 296 -13.60 1.73 -14.02
CA THR A 296 -14.26 0.92 -12.99
C THR A 296 -13.59 -0.46 -12.87
N ALA A 297 -13.26 -1.08 -14.00
CA ALA A 297 -12.56 -2.37 -14.01
C ALA A 297 -11.19 -2.28 -13.32
N ALA A 298 -10.40 -1.23 -13.59
CA ALA A 298 -9.11 -0.99 -12.95
C ALA A 298 -9.23 -0.79 -11.43
N LEU A 299 -10.23 -0.02 -10.97
CA LEU A 299 -10.50 0.18 -9.54
C LEU A 299 -10.90 -1.14 -8.84
N LEU A 300 -11.80 -1.92 -9.44
CA LEU A 300 -12.17 -3.24 -8.91
C LEU A 300 -10.99 -4.22 -8.97
N GLY A 301 -10.15 -4.15 -10.00
CA GLY A 301 -8.91 -4.90 -10.08
C GLY A 301 -7.93 -4.57 -8.96
N LEU A 302 -7.76 -3.29 -8.63
CA LEU A 302 -6.90 -2.84 -7.52
C LEU A 302 -7.44 -3.32 -6.15
N ALA A 303 -8.75 -3.23 -5.94
CA ALA A 303 -9.36 -3.77 -4.72
C ALA A 303 -9.20 -5.30 -4.64
N ALA A 304 -9.35 -6.02 -5.77
CA ALA A 304 -9.12 -7.46 -5.85
C ALA A 304 -7.65 -7.82 -5.57
N PHE A 305 -6.69 -7.03 -6.05
CA PHE A 305 -5.27 -7.22 -5.74
C PHE A 305 -5.00 -7.15 -4.24
N ALA A 306 -5.47 -6.11 -3.58
CA ALA A 306 -5.32 -5.95 -2.13
C ALA A 306 -6.04 -7.08 -1.35
N LEU A 307 -7.19 -7.55 -1.84
CA LEU A 307 -7.91 -8.67 -1.26
C LEU A 307 -7.16 -10.00 -1.38
N ILE A 308 -6.54 -10.26 -2.54
CA ILE A 308 -5.68 -11.43 -2.76
C ILE A 308 -4.46 -11.37 -1.83
N GLU A 309 -3.84 -10.20 -1.67
CA GLU A 309 -2.76 -10.02 -0.70
C GLU A 309 -3.22 -10.37 0.72
N GLY A 310 -4.40 -9.92 1.14
CA GLY A 310 -4.99 -10.30 2.43
C GLY A 310 -5.21 -11.81 2.58
N ALA A 311 -5.65 -12.49 1.53
CA ALA A 311 -5.80 -13.95 1.54
C ALA A 311 -4.46 -14.68 1.64
N VAL A 312 -3.42 -14.19 0.95
CA VAL A 312 -2.05 -14.73 1.03
C VAL A 312 -1.49 -14.51 2.43
N VAL A 313 -1.65 -13.32 3.00
CA VAL A 313 -1.22 -13.02 4.39
C VAL A 313 -1.95 -13.93 5.38
N ALA A 314 -3.26 -14.12 5.24
CA ALA A 314 -4.04 -14.99 6.11
C ALA A 314 -3.56 -16.45 6.08
N TYR A 315 -3.06 -16.91 4.93
CA TYR A 315 -2.49 -18.25 4.77
C TYR A 315 -1.06 -18.34 5.29
N THR A 316 -0.19 -17.39 4.94
CA THR A 316 1.24 -17.43 5.26
C THR A 316 1.58 -16.95 6.68
N ARG A 317 0.66 -16.23 7.33
CA ARG A 317 0.81 -15.70 8.70
C ARG A 317 -0.24 -16.28 9.67
N PHE A 318 -0.69 -17.48 9.38
CA PHE A 318 -1.76 -18.16 10.09
C PHE A 318 -1.58 -18.18 11.62
N GLU A 319 -0.36 -18.40 12.10
CA GLU A 319 -0.04 -18.45 13.53
C GLU A 319 0.22 -17.07 14.15
N TYR A 320 0.73 -16.11 13.36
CA TYR A 320 1.14 -14.79 13.86
C TYR A 320 0.02 -13.75 13.85
N GLY A 321 -1.07 -14.03 13.14
CA GLY A 321 -2.14 -13.05 12.95
C GLY A 321 -1.78 -11.92 11.98
N VAL A 322 -2.67 -10.93 11.90
CA VAL A 322 -2.53 -9.80 10.97
C VAL A 322 -1.98 -8.59 11.71
N GLY A 323 -0.75 -8.19 11.39
CA GLY A 323 -0.11 -7.00 11.96
C GLY A 323 -0.39 -5.72 11.18
N ALA A 324 -0.26 -4.56 11.82
CA ALA A 324 -0.47 -3.22 11.23
C ALA A 324 0.42 -2.93 10.01
N ARG A 325 1.52 -3.65 9.81
CA ARG A 325 2.38 -3.55 8.60
C ARG A 325 1.65 -3.91 7.29
N TYR A 326 0.51 -4.59 7.37
CA TYR A 326 -0.34 -4.87 6.21
C TYR A 326 -1.41 -3.79 5.97
N GLY A 327 -1.38 -2.73 6.77
CA GLY A 327 -2.33 -1.62 6.72
C GLY A 327 -2.40 -0.93 5.36
N THR A 328 -1.27 -0.84 4.61
CA THR A 328 -1.25 -0.22 3.28
C THR A 328 -2.19 -0.95 2.31
N ALA A 329 -2.15 -2.28 2.25
CA ALA A 329 -3.01 -3.04 1.37
C ALA A 329 -4.50 -2.90 1.78
N ALA A 330 -4.80 -2.94 3.09
CA ALA A 330 -6.16 -2.70 3.58
C ALA A 330 -6.67 -1.30 3.22
N VAL A 331 -5.84 -0.27 3.36
CA VAL A 331 -6.15 1.12 2.94
C VAL A 331 -6.43 1.19 1.44
N VAL A 332 -5.58 0.56 0.61
CA VAL A 332 -5.76 0.52 -0.85
C VAL A 332 -7.04 -0.21 -1.24
N PHE A 333 -7.39 -1.31 -0.55
CA PHE A 333 -8.67 -2.00 -0.75
C PHE A 333 -9.85 -1.03 -0.55
N TRP A 334 -9.87 -0.29 0.55
CA TRP A 334 -10.95 0.65 0.84
C TRP A 334 -10.97 1.83 -0.13
N LEU A 335 -9.81 2.42 -0.46
CA LEU A 335 -9.71 3.50 -1.44
C LEU A 335 -10.27 3.09 -2.80
N ALA A 336 -9.87 1.92 -3.31
CA ALA A 336 -10.30 1.43 -4.61
C ALA A 336 -11.78 1.04 -4.63
N THR A 337 -12.27 0.37 -3.57
CA THR A 337 -13.68 -0.03 -3.42
C THR A 337 -14.59 1.19 -3.35
N MET A 338 -14.23 2.20 -2.55
CA MET A 338 -14.97 3.45 -2.42
C MET A 338 -14.99 4.24 -3.72
N ALA A 339 -13.85 4.34 -4.42
CA ALA A 339 -13.78 5.01 -5.71
C ALA A 339 -14.63 4.30 -6.78
N ALA A 340 -14.63 2.97 -6.80
CA ALA A 340 -15.51 2.20 -7.68
C ALA A 340 -17.00 2.43 -7.34
N ALA A 341 -17.36 2.43 -6.06
CA ALA A 341 -18.70 2.73 -5.60
C ALA A 341 -19.14 4.14 -6.02
N TRP A 342 -18.27 5.13 -5.80
CA TRP A 342 -18.54 6.52 -6.21
C TRP A 342 -18.78 6.63 -7.73
N ARG A 343 -17.92 6.01 -8.52
CA ARG A 343 -18.04 6.02 -9.98
C ARG A 343 -19.32 5.34 -10.46
N MET A 344 -19.70 4.21 -9.86
CA MET A 344 -20.88 3.43 -10.23
C MET A 344 -22.20 4.05 -9.75
N ALA A 345 -22.21 4.70 -8.59
CA ALA A 345 -23.39 5.35 -8.02
C ALA A 345 -23.73 6.69 -8.68
N GLY A 346 -22.76 7.32 -9.34
CA GLY A 346 -22.93 8.59 -10.03
C GLY A 346 -23.09 9.80 -9.10
N ARG A 347 -23.43 10.95 -9.70
CA ARG A 347 -23.39 12.27 -9.04
C ARG A 347 -24.31 12.43 -7.85
N ARG A 348 -25.43 11.69 -7.82
CA ARG A 348 -26.47 11.85 -6.79
C ARG A 348 -26.02 11.41 -5.41
N PHE A 349 -25.02 10.55 -5.33
CA PHE A 349 -24.51 9.97 -4.08
C PHE A 349 -23.18 10.57 -3.61
N SER A 350 -22.68 11.63 -4.27
CA SER A 350 -21.36 12.19 -3.96
C SER A 350 -21.24 12.68 -2.52
N ALA A 351 -22.27 13.27 -1.94
CA ALA A 351 -22.27 13.69 -0.53
C ALA A 351 -22.22 12.50 0.44
N ALA A 352 -23.02 11.45 0.20
CA ALA A 352 -23.00 10.24 1.02
C ALA A 352 -21.62 9.55 0.97
N MET A 353 -21.05 9.44 -0.23
CA MET A 353 -19.72 8.87 -0.39
C MET A 353 -18.62 9.70 0.29
N ALA A 354 -18.75 11.03 0.28
CA ALA A 354 -17.83 11.92 1.00
C ALA A 354 -17.92 11.72 2.53
N VAL A 355 -19.14 11.54 3.07
CA VAL A 355 -19.34 11.20 4.50
C VAL A 355 -18.68 9.86 4.85
N VAL A 356 -18.87 8.83 4.01
CA VAL A 356 -18.25 7.51 4.25
C VAL A 356 -16.73 7.61 4.17
N ALA A 357 -16.18 8.30 3.18
CA ALA A 357 -14.73 8.51 3.06
C ALA A 357 -14.17 9.29 4.27
N CYS A 358 -14.89 10.31 4.74
CA CYS A 358 -14.53 11.05 5.95
C CYS A 358 -14.54 10.14 7.18
N GLY A 359 -15.60 9.35 7.37
CA GLY A 359 -15.70 8.37 8.47
C GLY A 359 -14.56 7.36 8.46
N LEU A 360 -14.23 6.80 7.30
CA LEU A 360 -13.08 5.91 7.12
C LEU A 360 -11.76 6.60 7.51
N THR A 361 -11.56 7.85 7.08
CA THR A 361 -10.36 8.62 7.41
C THR A 361 -10.25 8.83 8.92
N VAL A 362 -11.33 9.24 9.59
CA VAL A 362 -11.33 9.44 11.04
C VAL A 362 -11.00 8.15 11.79
N VAL A 363 -11.64 7.05 11.41
CA VAL A 363 -11.42 5.76 12.08
C VAL A 363 -10.02 5.21 11.81
N ALA A 364 -9.48 5.37 10.60
CA ALA A 364 -8.13 4.93 10.26
C ALA A 364 -7.01 5.79 10.90
N ASN A 365 -7.36 6.91 11.54
CA ASN A 365 -6.44 7.80 12.23
C ASN A 365 -6.81 7.94 13.72
N GLN A 366 -7.23 6.84 14.36
CA GLN A 366 -7.52 6.85 15.80
C GLN A 366 -6.26 7.13 16.64
N PRO A 367 -6.41 7.77 17.79
CA PRO A 367 -5.29 8.12 18.68
C PRO A 367 -4.42 6.92 19.10
N MET A 368 -5.01 5.72 19.14
CA MET A 368 -4.27 4.50 19.48
C MET A 368 -3.11 4.21 18.50
N TYR A 369 -3.30 4.45 17.21
CA TYR A 369 -2.24 4.22 16.21
C TYR A 369 -1.08 5.21 16.35
N GLU A 370 -1.40 6.46 16.69
CA GLU A 370 -0.39 7.46 17.02
C GLU A 370 0.37 7.08 18.31
N ALA A 371 -0.33 6.60 19.33
CA ALA A 371 0.29 6.14 20.58
C ALA A 371 1.24 4.96 20.33
N ASP A 372 0.83 3.98 19.53
CA ASP A 372 1.67 2.85 19.15
C ASP A 372 2.92 3.30 18.37
N TRP A 373 2.77 4.25 17.45
CA TRP A 373 3.89 4.80 16.69
C TRP A 373 4.88 5.54 17.58
N ARG A 374 4.40 6.37 18.51
CA ARG A 374 5.25 7.07 19.49
C ARG A 374 5.96 6.09 20.43
N ALA A 375 5.27 5.04 20.88
CA ALA A 375 5.89 3.99 21.70
C ALA A 375 7.00 3.25 20.94
N TYR A 376 6.77 2.91 19.66
CA TYR A 376 7.81 2.35 18.81
C TYR A 376 9.00 3.30 18.66
N PHE A 377 8.76 4.58 18.36
CA PHE A 377 9.81 5.59 18.23
C PHE A 377 10.65 5.71 19.49
N THR A 378 10.02 5.81 20.66
CA THR A 378 10.71 5.87 21.96
C THR A 378 11.61 4.65 22.16
N SER A 379 11.11 3.44 21.86
CA SER A 379 11.90 2.23 21.95
C SER A 379 13.11 2.22 21.01
N MET A 380 12.95 2.73 19.80
CA MET A 380 14.05 2.85 18.82
C MET A 380 15.05 3.94 19.20
N GLU A 381 14.61 5.05 19.78
CA GLU A 381 15.48 6.09 20.29
C GLU A 381 16.34 5.60 21.47
N GLU A 382 15.74 4.86 22.41
CA GLU A 382 16.48 4.18 23.48
C GLU A 382 17.52 3.21 22.91
N ALA A 383 17.13 2.36 21.95
CA ALA A 383 18.07 1.44 21.29
C ALA A 383 19.20 2.20 20.60
N ARG A 384 18.91 3.31 19.92
CA ARG A 384 19.93 4.18 19.31
C ARG A 384 20.92 4.72 20.34
N HIS A 385 20.40 5.22 21.46
CA HIS A 385 21.23 5.75 22.53
C HIS A 385 22.18 4.66 23.07
N ASP A 386 21.66 3.47 23.36
CA ASP A 386 22.44 2.32 23.84
C ASP A 386 23.52 1.92 22.84
N LEU A 387 23.16 1.72 21.55
CA LEU A 387 24.09 1.28 20.51
C LEU A 387 25.15 2.34 20.18
N VAL A 388 24.81 3.63 20.19
CA VAL A 388 25.78 4.73 20.02
C VAL A 388 26.72 4.80 21.20
N GLY A 389 26.24 4.51 22.41
CA GLY A 389 27.03 4.39 23.65
C GLY A 389 27.92 3.13 23.71
N GLY A 390 27.79 2.22 22.74
CA GLY A 390 28.58 0.99 22.64
C GLY A 390 27.98 -0.21 23.38
N ASP A 391 26.74 -0.12 23.87
CA ASP A 391 26.04 -1.27 24.46
C ASP A 391 25.51 -2.20 23.38
N LEU A 392 26.18 -3.33 23.19
CA LEU A 392 25.80 -4.41 22.26
C LEU A 392 25.18 -5.60 23.02
N SER A 393 24.54 -5.35 24.16
CA SER A 393 23.83 -6.40 24.92
C SER A 393 22.68 -6.99 24.12
N GLY A 394 22.28 -8.22 24.48
CA GLY A 394 21.14 -8.87 23.85
C GLY A 394 19.82 -8.07 23.98
N GLN A 395 19.69 -7.24 25.03
CA GLN A 395 18.53 -6.37 25.22
C GLN A 395 18.50 -5.25 24.18
N SER A 396 19.60 -4.51 23.99
CA SER A 396 19.71 -3.41 23.03
C SER A 396 19.61 -3.92 21.59
N LEU A 397 20.27 -5.04 21.27
CA LEU A 397 20.15 -5.70 19.96
C LEU A 397 18.74 -6.24 19.70
N GLY A 398 18.04 -6.75 20.72
CA GLY A 398 16.70 -7.30 20.62
C GLY A 398 15.64 -6.23 20.27
N ARG A 399 15.89 -4.95 20.54
CA ARG A 399 15.00 -3.85 20.13
C ARG A 399 15.06 -3.57 18.63
N VAL A 400 16.22 -3.77 18.00
CA VAL A 400 16.41 -3.48 16.57
C VAL A 400 16.21 -4.71 15.68
N PHE A 401 16.29 -5.89 16.25
CA PHE A 401 16.06 -7.15 15.56
C PHE A 401 15.50 -8.19 16.53
N VAL A 402 14.27 -8.64 16.34
CA VAL A 402 13.54 -9.53 17.27
C VAL A 402 14.33 -10.82 17.62
N ALA A 403 15.07 -11.37 16.66
CA ALA A 403 16.02 -12.47 16.87
C ALA A 403 17.40 -12.00 16.41
N PRO A 404 18.22 -11.38 17.30
CA PRO A 404 19.48 -10.77 16.91
C PRO A 404 20.37 -11.74 16.15
N GLN A 405 20.78 -11.33 14.97
CA GLN A 405 21.62 -12.13 14.09
C GLN A 405 23.10 -12.03 14.52
N PRO A 406 23.91 -13.09 14.36
CA PRO A 406 25.32 -13.09 14.77
C PRO A 406 26.16 -11.96 14.13
N TYR A 407 25.80 -11.50 12.93
CA TYR A 407 26.51 -10.43 12.23
C TYR A 407 26.21 -9.02 12.76
N LEU A 408 25.13 -8.85 13.54
CA LEU A 408 24.62 -7.53 13.93
C LEU A 408 25.63 -6.67 14.70
N PRO A 409 26.38 -7.20 15.71
CA PRO A 409 27.41 -6.42 16.41
C PRO A 409 28.50 -5.88 15.47
N GLU A 410 28.92 -6.68 14.49
CA GLU A 410 29.95 -6.27 13.52
C GLU A 410 29.41 -5.24 12.54
N ALA A 411 28.18 -5.43 12.06
CA ALA A 411 27.49 -4.47 11.20
C ALA A 411 27.35 -3.09 11.88
N ILE A 412 27.04 -3.07 13.18
CA ILE A 412 26.96 -1.82 13.96
C ILE A 412 28.32 -1.14 14.04
N ARG A 413 29.40 -1.86 14.42
CA ARG A 413 30.76 -1.29 14.49
C ARG A 413 31.20 -0.74 13.14
N ARG A 414 30.87 -1.43 12.03
CA ARG A 414 31.20 -0.99 10.68
C ARG A 414 30.44 0.27 10.30
N LEU A 415 29.15 0.40 10.61
CA LEU A 415 28.40 1.64 10.42
C LEU A 415 28.95 2.79 11.27
N GLN A 416 29.39 2.52 12.51
CA GLN A 416 30.07 3.50 13.37
C GLN A 416 31.35 4.03 12.68
N SER A 417 32.18 3.14 12.16
CA SER A 417 33.44 3.53 11.46
C SER A 417 33.18 4.33 10.18
N LEU A 418 32.05 4.11 9.51
CA LEU A 418 31.62 4.82 8.30
C LEU A 418 30.90 6.15 8.61
N HIS A 419 30.66 6.47 9.87
CA HIS A 419 29.81 7.59 10.27
C HIS A 419 28.49 7.62 9.49
N ALA A 420 27.78 6.49 9.40
CA ALA A 420 26.56 6.31 8.66
C ALA A 420 25.35 6.03 9.58
N GLY A 421 24.15 6.33 9.10
CA GLY A 421 22.92 6.14 9.86
C GLY A 421 22.92 6.96 11.16
N PRO A 422 22.67 6.33 12.33
CA PRO A 422 22.63 7.01 13.64
C PRO A 422 24.01 7.35 14.21
N PHE A 423 25.09 6.83 13.64
CA PHE A 423 26.46 6.91 14.18
C PHE A 423 27.28 8.09 13.60
N ARG A 424 26.76 9.28 13.61
CA ARG A 424 27.38 10.51 13.07
C ARG A 424 27.93 11.42 14.14
#